data_c2f16662b956a954ff33a031fb0b8a4a
#
_entry.id   c2f16662b956a954ff33a031fb0b8a4a
#
_cell.length_a   1.000
_cell.length_b   1.000
_cell.length_c   1.000
_cell.angle_alpha   90.00
_cell.angle_beta   90.00
_cell.angle_gamma   90.00
#
_symmetry.space_group_name_H-M   'P 1'
#
loop_
_entity.id
_entity.type
_entity.pdbx_description
1 polymer ?
#
loop_
_entity_poly.entity_id
_entity_poly.type
_entity_poly.pdbx_seq_one_letter_code
_entity_poly.pdbx_strand_id
1 'polypeptide(L)'
;RKFHKSKMNLSQIVAKHTLSDNMARLLALAPAGGLTFFTVGPTASGKTTTNNAILQAVPATTRTVLLQNPSEIDLRFKDASGRIYNDVLHLEARDIENPTPNDPTMSNLMDHTLRLSPTFVCFGELRTNPEFKMGMKIMQAGHPINCTFHAESSHGAISRFLTAYLAESGNEPSHLALRSVVDLVHIIVCQKIMRDGSRRIIQISEVIGVEPDDREKPLINDLFIFDIDREPEYDANGNVVKIHGTHRRVGKISSRLIRKFQLEGVAKSRYDFLLKEPDQTEVETYTGLNIDRYGME
;
A
#
# COMPACT_ATOMS: atom_id res chain seq x y z
N ARG A 1 0.45 -8.09 -22.50
CA ARG A 1 0.22 -8.84 -21.23
C ARG A 1 -1.24 -9.31 -21.19
N LYS A 2 -1.50 -10.62 -21.01
CA LYS A 2 -2.85 -11.10 -20.69
C LYS A 2 -3.08 -10.86 -19.21
N PHE A 3 -3.96 -9.93 -18.88
CA PHE A 3 -4.38 -9.71 -17.49
C PHE A 3 -5.30 -10.84 -17.04
N HIS A 4 -5.05 -11.40 -15.85
CA HIS A 4 -5.92 -12.43 -15.28
C HIS A 4 -7.32 -11.84 -15.05
N LYS A 5 -8.35 -12.48 -15.59
CA LYS A 5 -9.76 -12.07 -15.42
C LYS A 5 -10.26 -12.27 -13.98
N SER A 6 -9.65 -13.14 -13.19
CA SER A 6 -10.02 -13.36 -11.79
C SER A 6 -9.10 -12.55 -10.87
N LYS A 7 -9.69 -11.62 -10.13
CA LYS A 7 -9.01 -10.82 -9.13
C LYS A 7 -8.91 -11.64 -7.85
N MET A 8 -7.71 -11.68 -7.27
CA MET A 8 -7.52 -12.28 -5.95
C MET A 8 -8.01 -11.28 -4.89
N ASN A 9 -8.75 -11.79 -3.89
CA ASN A 9 -9.06 -11.07 -2.67
C ASN A 9 -7.99 -11.34 -1.59
N LEU A 10 -8.08 -10.65 -0.45
CA LEU A 10 -7.12 -10.80 0.65
C LEU A 10 -7.08 -12.23 1.19
N SER A 11 -8.23 -12.89 1.36
CA SER A 11 -8.29 -14.28 1.83
C SER A 11 -7.54 -15.26 0.91
N GLN A 12 -7.64 -15.06 -0.41
CA GLN A 12 -6.91 -15.88 -1.38
C GLN A 12 -5.39 -15.61 -1.34
N ILE A 13 -4.99 -14.40 -0.99
CA ILE A 13 -3.57 -14.05 -0.82
C ILE A 13 -3.03 -14.65 0.49
N VAL A 14 -3.84 -14.66 1.55
CA VAL A 14 -3.53 -15.37 2.81
C VAL A 14 -3.36 -16.86 2.55
N ALA A 15 -4.28 -17.50 1.83
CA ALA A 15 -4.19 -18.92 1.48
C ALA A 15 -2.92 -19.28 0.68
N LYS A 16 -2.27 -18.30 0.04
CA LYS A 16 -0.95 -18.46 -0.61
C LYS A 16 0.23 -18.15 0.33
N HIS A 17 -0.05 -17.89 1.59
CA HIS A 17 0.95 -17.50 2.59
C HIS A 17 1.76 -16.26 2.20
N THR A 18 1.23 -15.40 1.35
CA THR A 18 1.87 -14.13 0.98
C THR A 18 1.84 -13.13 2.13
N LEU A 19 0.77 -13.18 2.93
CA LEU A 19 0.56 -12.42 4.18
C LEU A 19 -0.30 -13.25 5.14
N SER A 20 -0.31 -12.87 6.43
CA SER A 20 -1.10 -13.52 7.49
C SER A 20 -2.51 -12.94 7.60
N ASP A 21 -3.35 -13.61 8.42
CA ASP A 21 -4.71 -13.14 8.69
C ASP A 21 -4.74 -11.74 9.32
N ASN A 22 -3.90 -11.48 10.34
CA ASN A 22 -3.85 -10.17 10.99
C ASN A 22 -3.28 -9.07 10.09
N MET A 23 -2.30 -9.40 9.24
CA MET A 23 -1.82 -8.48 8.20
C MET A 23 -2.96 -8.13 7.22
N ALA A 24 -3.74 -9.11 6.79
CA ALA A 24 -4.89 -8.89 5.91
C ALA A 24 -5.96 -8.01 6.58
N ARG A 25 -6.25 -8.23 7.86
CA ARG A 25 -7.19 -7.39 8.64
C ARG A 25 -6.71 -5.94 8.72
N LEU A 26 -5.44 -5.70 9.05
CA LEU A 26 -4.87 -4.35 9.05
C LEU A 26 -4.99 -3.68 7.67
N LEU A 27 -4.61 -4.39 6.61
CA LEU A 27 -4.62 -3.85 5.25
C LEU A 27 -6.05 -3.59 4.74
N ALA A 28 -7.03 -4.40 5.13
CA ALA A 28 -8.44 -4.13 4.84
C ALA A 28 -8.96 -2.87 5.53
N LEU A 29 -8.41 -2.50 6.69
CA LEU A 29 -8.76 -1.27 7.40
C LEU A 29 -8.14 -0.02 6.79
N ALA A 30 -7.04 -0.14 6.03
CA ALA A 30 -6.31 1.01 5.53
C ALA A 30 -7.17 1.95 4.66
N PRO A 31 -7.93 1.48 3.65
CA PRO A 31 -8.82 2.35 2.89
C PRO A 31 -9.97 2.92 3.74
N ALA A 32 -10.59 2.10 4.59
CA ALA A 32 -11.72 2.52 5.44
C ALA A 32 -11.30 3.54 6.50
N GLY A 33 -10.07 3.45 6.99
CA GLY A 33 -9.46 4.40 7.92
C GLY A 33 -8.87 5.65 7.26
N GLY A 34 -9.10 5.86 5.97
CA GLY A 34 -8.58 7.03 5.25
C GLY A 34 -7.04 7.11 5.31
N LEU A 35 -6.34 5.97 5.30
CA LEU A 35 -4.89 5.94 5.40
C LEU A 35 -4.24 6.17 4.03
N THR A 36 -3.17 6.96 4.01
CA THR A 36 -2.21 6.91 2.92
C THR A 36 -1.30 5.72 3.13
N PHE A 37 -1.20 4.83 2.14
CA PHE A 37 -0.34 3.66 2.23
C PHE A 37 0.33 3.32 0.89
N PHE A 38 1.55 2.82 0.98
CA PHE A 38 2.37 2.45 -0.18
C PHE A 38 2.62 0.94 -0.19
N THR A 39 2.48 0.31 -1.37
CA THR A 39 2.89 -1.07 -1.57
C THR A 39 4.13 -1.09 -2.44
N VAL A 40 5.27 -1.46 -1.86
CA VAL A 40 6.58 -1.37 -2.50
C VAL A 40 7.26 -2.73 -2.65
N GLY A 41 8.23 -2.81 -3.54
CA GLY A 41 9.01 -4.03 -3.78
C GLY A 41 9.59 -4.06 -5.21
N PRO A 42 10.42 -5.04 -5.54
CA PRO A 42 11.00 -5.18 -6.87
C PRO A 42 9.95 -5.52 -7.94
N THR A 43 10.38 -5.47 -9.20
CA THR A 43 9.54 -5.90 -10.33
C THR A 43 9.09 -7.35 -10.14
N ALA A 44 7.87 -7.67 -10.58
CA ALA A 44 7.25 -9.00 -10.50
C ALA A 44 7.02 -9.56 -9.08
N SER A 45 7.24 -8.79 -8.01
CA SER A 45 6.98 -9.23 -6.63
C SER A 45 5.49 -9.43 -6.32
N GLY A 46 4.58 -8.94 -7.17
CA GLY A 46 3.13 -9.08 -7.00
C GLY A 46 2.44 -7.86 -6.37
N LYS A 47 3.11 -6.71 -6.30
CA LYS A 47 2.57 -5.45 -5.74
C LYS A 47 1.17 -5.12 -6.25
N THR A 48 0.99 -5.10 -7.57
CA THR A 48 -0.32 -4.80 -8.19
C THR A 48 -1.41 -5.77 -7.76
N THR A 49 -1.08 -7.07 -7.63
CA THR A 49 -2.04 -8.10 -7.19
C THR A 49 -2.46 -7.88 -5.74
N THR A 50 -1.48 -7.67 -4.85
CA THR A 50 -1.74 -7.40 -3.43
C THR A 50 -2.47 -6.09 -3.26
N ASN A 51 -2.04 -5.04 -3.97
CA ASN A 51 -2.68 -3.73 -3.93
C ASN A 51 -4.14 -3.80 -4.40
N ASN A 52 -4.41 -4.51 -5.50
CA ASN A 52 -5.78 -4.73 -5.96
C ASN A 52 -6.64 -5.46 -4.92
N ALA A 53 -6.08 -6.44 -4.20
CA ALA A 53 -6.80 -7.14 -3.14
C ALA A 53 -7.12 -6.23 -1.94
N ILE A 54 -6.19 -5.38 -1.53
CA ILE A 54 -6.41 -4.37 -0.48
C ILE A 54 -7.51 -3.39 -0.90
N LEU A 55 -7.46 -2.90 -2.13
CA LEU A 55 -8.42 -1.93 -2.65
C LEU A 55 -9.85 -2.49 -2.82
N GLN A 56 -10.03 -3.82 -2.83
CA GLN A 56 -11.38 -4.40 -2.75
C GLN A 56 -12.07 -4.09 -1.40
N ALA A 57 -11.31 -3.71 -0.36
CA ALA A 57 -11.83 -3.30 0.94
C ALA A 57 -12.23 -1.81 1.01
N VAL A 58 -12.09 -1.04 -0.06
CA VAL A 58 -12.56 0.36 -0.11
C VAL A 58 -14.08 0.39 0.10
N PRO A 59 -14.59 1.19 1.04
CA PRO A 59 -16.03 1.32 1.26
C PRO A 59 -16.75 1.79 -0.02
N ALA A 60 -17.91 1.21 -0.32
CA ALA A 60 -18.65 1.52 -1.55
C ALA A 60 -19.10 3.00 -1.63
N THR A 61 -19.24 3.67 -0.49
CA THR A 61 -19.59 5.08 -0.37
C THR A 61 -18.41 6.03 -0.56
N THR A 62 -17.18 5.49 -0.62
CA THR A 62 -15.95 6.28 -0.79
C THR A 62 -15.81 6.68 -2.26
N ARG A 63 -15.81 7.98 -2.54
CA ARG A 63 -15.53 8.50 -3.89
C ARG A 63 -14.07 8.28 -4.22
N THR A 64 -13.80 7.24 -5.00
CA THR A 64 -12.45 6.79 -5.35
C THR A 64 -12.08 7.20 -6.76
N VAL A 65 -10.94 7.86 -6.93
CA VAL A 65 -10.35 8.12 -8.25
C VAL A 65 -9.15 7.19 -8.42
N LEU A 66 -9.20 6.35 -9.45
CA LEU A 66 -8.15 5.40 -9.79
C LEU A 66 -7.45 5.82 -11.08
N LEU A 67 -6.16 6.14 -10.99
CA LEU A 67 -5.31 6.51 -12.12
C LEU A 67 -4.34 5.38 -12.44
N GLN A 68 -4.24 4.99 -13.70
CA GLN A 68 -3.41 3.88 -14.14
C GLN A 68 -2.79 4.12 -15.51
N ASN A 69 -1.66 3.45 -15.74
CA ASN A 69 -1.04 3.30 -17.06
C ASN A 69 -0.16 2.02 -17.08
N PRO A 70 -0.56 0.94 -17.75
CA PRO A 70 -1.90 0.64 -18.28
C PRO A 70 -2.92 0.26 -17.18
N SER A 71 -4.19 0.09 -17.56
CA SER A 71 -5.26 -0.30 -16.65
C SER A 71 -5.13 -1.77 -16.23
N GLU A 72 -4.66 -2.00 -14.99
CA GLU A 72 -4.49 -3.34 -14.38
C GLU A 72 -5.47 -3.60 -13.23
N ILE A 73 -5.90 -2.54 -12.55
CA ILE A 73 -6.79 -2.58 -11.39
C ILE A 73 -8.20 -2.18 -11.84
N ASP A 74 -9.21 -2.87 -11.33
CA ASP A 74 -10.61 -2.51 -11.57
C ASP A 74 -11.36 -2.53 -10.24
N LEU A 75 -11.81 -1.38 -9.78
CA LEU A 75 -12.53 -1.18 -8.52
C LEU A 75 -14.04 -1.02 -8.72
N ARG A 76 -14.58 -1.36 -9.89
CA ARG A 76 -16.02 -1.35 -10.13
C ARG A 76 -16.65 -2.54 -9.44
N PHE A 77 -17.38 -2.28 -8.36
CA PHE A 77 -18.12 -3.30 -7.63
C PHE A 77 -19.49 -3.48 -8.27
N LYS A 78 -19.79 -4.71 -8.67
CA LYS A 78 -21.02 -5.05 -9.39
C LYS A 78 -21.93 -5.88 -8.50
N ASP A 79 -23.22 -5.58 -8.55
CA ASP A 79 -24.26 -6.42 -7.97
C ASP A 79 -24.56 -7.66 -8.87
N ALA A 80 -25.50 -8.48 -8.45
CA ALA A 80 -25.89 -9.69 -9.18
C ALA A 80 -26.44 -9.40 -10.60
N SER A 81 -26.93 -8.18 -10.86
CA SER A 81 -27.40 -7.75 -12.17
C SER A 81 -26.29 -7.20 -13.07
N GLY A 82 -25.05 -7.10 -12.53
CA GLY A 82 -23.90 -6.49 -13.21
C GLY A 82 -23.84 -4.97 -13.11
N ARG A 83 -24.74 -4.31 -12.35
CA ARG A 83 -24.75 -2.87 -12.14
C ARG A 83 -23.65 -2.47 -11.16
N ILE A 84 -22.88 -1.41 -11.50
CA ILE A 84 -21.90 -0.82 -10.60
C ILE A 84 -22.63 -0.04 -9.51
N TYR A 85 -22.27 -0.28 -8.23
CA TYR A 85 -22.94 0.33 -7.08
C TYR A 85 -22.03 1.18 -6.18
N ASN A 86 -20.72 1.24 -6.47
CA ASN A 86 -19.79 2.11 -5.75
C ASN A 86 -19.42 3.36 -6.56
N ASP A 87 -18.98 4.42 -5.87
CA ASP A 87 -18.56 5.67 -6.50
C ASP A 87 -17.08 5.59 -6.86
N VAL A 88 -16.80 5.21 -8.11
CA VAL A 88 -15.44 5.06 -8.61
C VAL A 88 -15.27 5.65 -10.00
N LEU A 89 -14.22 6.46 -10.17
CA LEU A 89 -13.77 6.97 -11.46
C LEU A 89 -12.47 6.29 -11.85
N HIS A 90 -12.46 5.63 -13.00
CA HIS A 90 -11.26 5.05 -13.60
C HIS A 90 -10.71 6.00 -14.67
N LEU A 91 -9.49 6.46 -14.48
CA LEU A 91 -8.76 7.30 -15.41
C LEU A 91 -7.54 6.51 -15.91
N GLU A 92 -7.46 6.34 -17.22
CA GLU A 92 -6.33 5.66 -17.86
C GLU A 92 -5.47 6.67 -18.58
N ALA A 93 -4.22 6.78 -18.13
CA ALA A 93 -3.24 7.64 -18.77
C ALA A 93 -2.69 6.98 -20.03
N ARG A 94 -2.20 7.79 -20.93
CA ARG A 94 -1.52 7.35 -22.17
C ARG A 94 -0.11 7.92 -22.21
N ASP A 95 0.82 7.09 -22.71
CA ASP A 95 2.15 7.54 -23.05
C ASP A 95 2.07 8.27 -24.40
N ILE A 96 2.26 9.58 -24.38
CA ILE A 96 2.17 10.45 -25.56
C ILE A 96 3.51 11.13 -25.75
N GLU A 97 4.08 11.00 -26.93
CA GLU A 97 5.27 11.72 -27.34
C GLU A 97 4.93 13.19 -27.57
N ASN A 98 5.61 14.13 -26.91
CA ASN A 98 5.32 15.57 -26.94
C ASN A 98 3.87 15.97 -26.53
N PRO A 99 3.48 15.70 -25.28
CA PRO A 99 2.12 15.90 -24.82
C PRO A 99 1.76 17.39 -24.73
N THR A 100 0.51 17.70 -25.05
CA THR A 100 -0.11 18.99 -24.78
C THR A 100 -0.77 19.00 -23.39
N PRO A 101 -1.15 20.18 -22.85
CA PRO A 101 -1.85 20.26 -21.56
C PRO A 101 -3.21 19.52 -21.53
N ASN A 102 -3.81 19.24 -22.68
CA ASN A 102 -5.11 18.56 -22.78
C ASN A 102 -4.99 17.05 -22.99
N ASP A 103 -3.78 16.54 -23.16
CA ASP A 103 -3.57 15.11 -23.38
C ASP A 103 -3.70 14.32 -22.07
N PRO A 104 -4.24 13.10 -22.10
CA PRO A 104 -4.47 12.30 -20.90
C PRO A 104 -3.17 11.61 -20.43
N THR A 105 -2.12 12.39 -20.17
CA THR A 105 -0.92 11.91 -19.50
C THR A 105 -1.17 11.69 -18.03
N MET A 106 -0.36 10.88 -17.36
CA MET A 106 -0.51 10.66 -15.91
C MET A 106 -0.47 11.98 -15.14
N SER A 107 0.49 12.86 -15.43
CA SER A 107 0.64 14.14 -14.75
C SER A 107 -0.59 15.04 -14.93
N ASN A 108 -1.12 15.16 -16.18
CA ASN A 108 -2.31 15.98 -16.44
C ASN A 108 -3.54 15.40 -15.74
N LEU A 109 -3.75 14.08 -15.76
CA LEU A 109 -4.86 13.45 -15.07
C LEU A 109 -4.79 13.63 -13.55
N MET A 110 -3.58 13.55 -12.96
CA MET A 110 -3.37 13.81 -11.53
C MET A 110 -3.72 15.23 -11.14
N ASP A 111 -3.36 16.23 -11.95
CA ASP A 111 -3.72 17.65 -11.69
C ASP A 111 -5.23 17.87 -11.73
N HIS A 112 -5.92 17.22 -12.66
CA HIS A 112 -7.39 17.28 -12.74
C HIS A 112 -8.07 16.53 -11.58
N THR A 113 -7.43 15.55 -10.96
CA THR A 113 -8.00 14.70 -9.90
C THR A 113 -8.52 15.54 -8.72
N LEU A 114 -7.81 16.60 -8.33
CA LEU A 114 -8.25 17.49 -7.24
C LEU A 114 -9.60 18.18 -7.49
N ARG A 115 -9.99 18.34 -8.77
CA ARG A 115 -11.29 18.93 -9.17
C ARG A 115 -12.44 17.92 -9.20
N LEU A 116 -12.13 16.64 -9.01
CA LEU A 116 -13.12 15.56 -9.01
C LEU A 116 -13.69 15.27 -7.62
N SER A 117 -13.29 16.07 -6.60
CA SER A 117 -13.68 15.89 -5.19
C SER A 117 -13.47 14.47 -4.66
N PRO A 118 -12.27 13.88 -4.81
CA PRO A 118 -12.02 12.53 -4.38
C PRO A 118 -12.03 12.45 -2.85
N THR A 119 -12.53 11.34 -2.30
CA THR A 119 -12.32 10.98 -0.90
C THR A 119 -11.04 10.13 -0.75
N PHE A 120 -10.71 9.36 -1.79
CA PHE A 120 -9.55 8.49 -1.83
C PHE A 120 -8.97 8.44 -3.24
N VAL A 121 -7.65 8.52 -3.39
CA VAL A 121 -6.98 8.48 -4.70
C VAL A 121 -6.04 7.29 -4.78
N CYS A 122 -6.18 6.50 -5.83
CA CYS A 122 -5.35 5.33 -6.08
C CYS A 122 -4.51 5.52 -7.34
N PHE A 123 -3.22 5.23 -7.23
CA PHE A 123 -2.32 5.16 -8.38
C PHE A 123 -1.91 3.72 -8.63
N GLY A 124 -2.02 3.26 -9.88
CA GLY A 124 -1.53 1.94 -10.24
C GLY A 124 -0.05 1.79 -9.93
N GLU A 125 0.76 2.76 -10.36
CA GLU A 125 2.19 2.83 -10.06
C GLU A 125 2.69 4.28 -10.22
N LEU A 126 3.57 4.74 -9.33
CA LEU A 126 4.34 5.99 -9.50
C LEU A 126 5.73 5.65 -10.04
N ARG A 127 6.09 6.22 -11.19
CA ARG A 127 7.32 5.90 -11.92
C ARG A 127 8.26 7.08 -12.05
N THR A 128 7.71 8.25 -12.38
CA THR A 128 8.45 9.46 -12.73
C THR A 128 8.42 10.48 -11.59
N ASN A 129 9.45 11.33 -11.51
CA ASN A 129 9.53 12.37 -10.48
C ASN A 129 8.31 13.31 -10.48
N PRO A 130 7.78 13.78 -11.63
CA PRO A 130 6.55 14.56 -11.65
C PRO A 130 5.34 13.86 -11.00
N GLU A 131 5.22 12.51 -11.16
CA GLU A 131 4.14 11.76 -10.54
C GLU A 131 4.26 11.74 -9.00
N PHE A 132 5.48 11.60 -8.45
CA PHE A 132 5.71 11.69 -7.00
C PHE A 132 5.39 13.09 -6.48
N LYS A 133 5.77 14.14 -7.20
CA LYS A 133 5.41 15.53 -6.85
C LYS A 133 3.90 15.73 -6.82
N MET A 134 3.19 15.24 -7.81
CA MET A 134 1.73 15.33 -7.85
C MET A 134 1.07 14.49 -6.75
N GLY A 135 1.58 13.29 -6.45
CA GLY A 135 1.15 12.49 -5.30
C GLY A 135 1.28 13.26 -3.99
N MET A 136 2.41 13.95 -3.79
CA MET A 136 2.62 14.84 -2.63
C MET A 136 1.59 15.97 -2.58
N LYS A 137 1.34 16.66 -3.69
CA LYS A 137 0.35 17.73 -3.80
C LYS A 137 -1.06 17.25 -3.43
N ILE A 138 -1.44 16.05 -3.85
CA ILE A 138 -2.75 15.45 -3.53
C ILE A 138 -2.84 15.13 -2.04
N MET A 139 -1.79 14.56 -1.44
CA MET A 139 -1.74 14.32 0.01
C MET A 139 -1.80 15.61 0.82
N GLN A 140 -1.06 16.65 0.43
CA GLN A 140 -1.07 17.98 1.06
C GLN A 140 -2.44 18.67 0.96
N ALA A 141 -3.21 18.37 -0.08
CA ALA A 141 -4.60 18.83 -0.21
C ALA A 141 -5.59 18.07 0.69
N GLY A 142 -5.11 17.11 1.51
CA GLY A 142 -5.90 16.37 2.48
C GLY A 142 -6.50 15.06 1.97
N HIS A 143 -6.14 14.63 0.75
CA HIS A 143 -6.65 13.39 0.19
C HIS A 143 -5.70 12.22 0.48
N PRO A 144 -6.14 11.15 1.16
CA PRO A 144 -5.35 9.95 1.32
C PRO A 144 -5.10 9.30 -0.04
N ILE A 145 -3.87 8.80 -0.22
CA ILE A 145 -3.51 8.11 -1.45
C ILE A 145 -3.05 6.69 -1.20
N ASN A 146 -3.25 5.85 -2.20
CA ASN A 146 -2.60 4.56 -2.34
C ASN A 146 -1.79 4.52 -3.62
N CYS A 147 -0.60 3.98 -3.57
CA CYS A 147 0.22 3.77 -4.77
C CYS A 147 1.16 2.57 -4.64
N THR A 148 1.68 2.12 -5.78
CA THR A 148 2.80 1.18 -5.82
C THR A 148 4.01 1.86 -6.46
N PHE A 149 5.21 1.47 -6.05
CA PHE A 149 6.47 1.85 -6.67
C PHE A 149 7.62 0.92 -6.25
N HIS A 150 8.82 1.15 -6.77
CA HIS A 150 9.98 0.32 -6.47
C HIS A 150 10.75 0.84 -5.26
N ALA A 151 10.83 0.01 -4.20
CA ALA A 151 11.70 0.15 -3.05
C ALA A 151 11.89 -1.22 -2.38
N GLU A 152 12.95 -1.40 -1.59
CA GLU A 152 13.30 -2.68 -0.96
C GLU A 152 12.93 -2.75 0.52
N SER A 153 12.67 -1.61 1.16
CA SER A 153 12.34 -1.48 2.59
C SER A 153 11.45 -0.27 2.83
N SER A 154 10.88 -0.16 4.02
CA SER A 154 10.08 1.00 4.43
C SER A 154 10.88 2.29 4.46
N HIS A 155 12.13 2.27 4.94
CA HIS A 155 13.05 3.42 4.86
C HIS A 155 13.36 3.77 3.40
N GLY A 156 13.67 2.76 2.58
CA GLY A 156 13.91 2.95 1.15
C GLY A 156 12.71 3.53 0.40
N ALA A 157 11.49 3.21 0.82
CA ALA A 157 10.28 3.78 0.25
C ALA A 157 10.16 5.28 0.55
N ILE A 158 10.38 5.72 1.79
CA ILE A 158 10.39 7.14 2.14
C ILE A 158 11.52 7.87 1.41
N SER A 159 12.74 7.32 1.42
CA SER A 159 13.88 7.91 0.71
C SER A 159 13.62 8.04 -0.79
N ARG A 160 13.07 7.02 -1.45
CA ARG A 160 12.73 7.06 -2.88
C ARG A 160 11.67 8.12 -3.18
N PHE A 161 10.61 8.17 -2.36
CA PHE A 161 9.55 9.17 -2.51
C PHE A 161 10.10 10.59 -2.34
N LEU A 162 10.87 10.82 -1.28
CA LEU A 162 11.50 12.11 -0.98
C LEU A 162 12.44 12.57 -2.09
N THR A 163 13.33 11.69 -2.56
CA THR A 163 14.28 12.01 -3.64
C THR A 163 13.57 12.40 -4.92
N ALA A 164 12.53 11.63 -5.31
CA ALA A 164 11.76 11.92 -6.52
C ALA A 164 10.94 13.22 -6.40
N TYR A 165 10.39 13.50 -5.21
CA TYR A 165 9.68 14.74 -4.94
C TYR A 165 10.61 15.95 -4.99
N LEU A 166 11.77 15.89 -4.32
CA LEU A 166 12.75 16.99 -4.27
C LEU A 166 13.35 17.31 -5.64
N ALA A 167 13.51 16.31 -6.51
CA ALA A 167 13.99 16.53 -7.87
C ALA A 167 13.09 17.49 -8.68
N GLU A 168 11.83 17.64 -8.29
CA GLU A 168 10.83 18.50 -8.97
C GLU A 168 10.42 19.72 -8.11
N SER A 169 10.87 19.81 -6.84
CA SER A 169 10.39 20.83 -5.88
C SER A 169 11.34 22.01 -5.72
N GLY A 170 12.41 22.07 -6.52
CA GLY A 170 13.38 23.18 -6.51
C GLY A 170 14.23 23.15 -5.24
N ASN A 171 14.31 24.27 -4.54
CA ASN A 171 15.21 24.46 -3.39
C ASN A 171 14.55 24.16 -2.03
N GLU A 172 13.56 23.31 -1.96
CA GLU A 172 12.95 22.94 -0.66
C GLU A 172 13.96 22.17 0.20
N PRO A 173 14.18 22.56 1.49
CA PRO A 173 15.07 21.85 2.39
C PRO A 173 14.61 20.41 2.64
N SER A 174 15.54 19.44 2.54
CA SER A 174 15.25 18.01 2.63
C SER A 174 14.53 17.62 3.91
N HIS A 175 14.92 18.18 5.06
CA HIS A 175 14.31 17.90 6.36
C HIS A 175 12.84 18.39 6.46
N LEU A 176 12.48 19.49 5.77
CA LEU A 176 11.10 19.98 5.74
C LEU A 176 10.24 19.10 4.81
N ALA A 177 10.79 18.75 3.65
CA ALA A 177 10.14 17.83 2.74
C ALA A 177 9.94 16.45 3.39
N LEU A 178 10.96 15.92 4.09
CA LEU A 178 10.85 14.68 4.84
C LEU A 178 9.73 14.74 5.87
N ARG A 179 9.67 15.80 6.66
CA ARG A 179 8.63 16.01 7.66
C ARG A 179 7.24 15.98 7.01
N SER A 180 7.08 16.68 5.89
CA SER A 180 5.80 16.66 5.15
C SER A 180 5.44 15.26 4.67
N VAL A 181 6.40 14.48 4.14
CA VAL A 181 6.15 13.10 3.69
C VAL A 181 5.73 12.21 4.85
N VAL A 182 6.46 12.21 5.97
CA VAL A 182 6.18 11.33 7.12
C VAL A 182 4.90 11.73 7.87
N ASP A 183 4.51 13.00 7.81
CA ASP A 183 3.26 13.47 8.39
C ASP A 183 2.03 13.01 7.57
N LEU A 184 2.19 12.69 6.30
CA LEU A 184 1.11 12.33 5.39
C LEU A 184 1.02 10.83 5.10
N VAL A 185 2.15 10.10 5.17
CA VAL A 185 2.19 8.65 4.95
C VAL A 185 1.92 7.92 6.26
N HIS A 186 1.11 6.85 6.22
CA HIS A 186 0.74 6.09 7.41
C HIS A 186 1.33 4.70 7.42
N ILE A 187 1.19 3.94 6.32
CA ILE A 187 1.59 2.53 6.24
C ILE A 187 2.44 2.28 4.99
N ILE A 188 3.47 1.47 5.15
CA ILE A 188 4.28 0.96 4.05
C ILE A 188 4.26 -0.57 4.10
N VAL A 189 3.97 -1.17 2.95
CA VAL A 189 3.89 -2.62 2.74
C VAL A 189 5.02 -3.03 1.81
N CYS A 190 6.00 -3.76 2.31
CA CYS A 190 7.15 -4.23 1.53
C CYS A 190 6.92 -5.66 1.07
N GLN A 191 6.92 -5.89 -0.23
CA GLN A 191 6.67 -7.20 -0.83
C GLN A 191 7.85 -7.67 -1.67
N LYS A 192 8.21 -8.93 -1.55
CA LYS A 192 9.34 -9.56 -2.25
C LYS A 192 8.92 -10.86 -2.93
N ILE A 193 9.54 -11.15 -4.08
CA ILE A 193 9.61 -12.48 -4.62
C ILE A 193 10.85 -13.16 -4.05
N MET A 194 10.66 -14.27 -3.38
CA MET A 194 11.73 -15.05 -2.77
C MET A 194 12.42 -15.93 -3.83
N ARG A 195 13.60 -16.47 -3.51
CA ARG A 195 14.37 -17.31 -4.46
C ARG A 195 13.67 -18.63 -4.80
N ASP A 196 12.78 -19.12 -3.95
CA ASP A 196 11.91 -20.27 -4.23
C ASP A 196 10.68 -19.94 -5.09
N GLY A 197 10.61 -18.70 -5.62
CA GLY A 197 9.49 -18.22 -6.43
C GLY A 197 8.27 -17.79 -5.62
N SER A 198 8.23 -18.02 -4.31
CA SER A 198 7.13 -17.57 -3.46
C SER A 198 7.13 -16.04 -3.30
N ARG A 199 5.94 -15.48 -3.15
CA ARG A 199 5.77 -14.04 -2.89
C ARG A 199 5.40 -13.84 -1.44
N ARG A 200 6.13 -12.95 -0.74
CA ARG A 200 5.89 -12.65 0.67
C ARG A 200 5.83 -11.15 0.88
N ILE A 201 4.92 -10.71 1.72
CA ILE A 201 5.05 -9.40 2.37
C ILE A 201 6.08 -9.59 3.47
N ILE A 202 7.25 -8.97 3.29
CA ILE A 202 8.37 -9.15 4.21
C ILE A 202 8.32 -8.17 5.39
N GLN A 203 7.56 -7.09 5.24
CA GLN A 203 7.46 -6.02 6.25
C GLN A 203 6.18 -5.22 6.05
N ILE A 204 5.47 -4.91 7.13
CA ILE A 204 4.45 -3.86 7.18
C ILE A 204 4.84 -2.92 8.31
N SER A 205 5.01 -1.64 7.97
CA SER A 205 5.47 -0.62 8.91
C SER A 205 4.52 0.55 8.97
N GLU A 206 4.37 1.12 10.17
CA GLU A 206 3.77 2.42 10.40
C GLU A 206 4.84 3.51 10.33
N VAL A 207 4.55 4.59 9.64
CA VAL A 207 5.39 5.79 9.62
C VAL A 207 4.95 6.68 10.78
N ILE A 208 5.83 6.88 11.77
CA ILE A 208 5.54 7.62 13.00
C ILE A 208 5.81 9.11 12.85
N GLY A 209 6.93 9.45 12.21
CA GLY A 209 7.41 10.82 12.08
C GLY A 209 8.88 10.88 11.68
N VAL A 210 9.63 11.79 12.28
CA VAL A 210 11.09 11.94 12.14
C VAL A 210 11.77 11.48 13.41
N GLU A 211 12.99 10.93 13.29
CA GLU A 211 13.80 10.57 14.45
C GLU A 211 14.07 11.80 15.34
N PRO A 212 13.98 11.69 16.69
CA PRO A 212 14.20 12.80 17.61
C PRO A 212 15.58 13.40 17.49
N ASP A 213 16.59 12.57 17.27
CA ASP A 213 18.01 12.93 17.26
C ASP A 213 18.56 13.17 15.85
N ASP A 214 17.79 12.85 14.81
CA ASP A 214 18.20 12.98 13.41
C ASP A 214 17.02 13.37 12.50
N ARG A 215 16.91 14.68 12.23
CA ARG A 215 15.83 15.24 11.41
C ARG A 215 15.86 14.83 9.94
N GLU A 216 16.88 14.15 9.50
CA GLU A 216 17.02 13.61 8.13
C GLU A 216 16.59 12.14 8.05
N LYS A 217 16.16 11.53 9.16
CA LYS A 217 15.71 10.14 9.18
C LYS A 217 14.23 9.99 9.55
N PRO A 218 13.47 9.16 8.81
CA PRO A 218 12.11 8.81 9.21
C PRO A 218 12.12 7.86 10.40
N LEU A 219 11.25 8.12 11.37
CA LEU A 219 10.94 7.21 12.47
C LEU A 219 9.86 6.22 12.00
N ILE A 220 10.22 4.97 11.93
CA ILE A 220 9.38 3.88 11.40
C ILE A 220 9.21 2.80 12.47
N ASN A 221 7.97 2.34 12.64
CA ASN A 221 7.58 1.29 13.56
C ASN A 221 7.13 0.05 12.78
N ASP A 222 7.89 -1.02 12.83
CA ASP A 222 7.53 -2.27 12.21
C ASP A 222 6.40 -2.94 12.97
N LEU A 223 5.30 -3.20 12.28
CA LEU A 223 4.13 -3.87 12.85
C LEU A 223 4.20 -5.38 12.60
N PHE A 224 4.60 -5.79 11.40
CA PHE A 224 4.74 -7.18 11.00
C PHE A 224 6.00 -7.36 10.16
N ILE A 225 6.66 -8.50 10.37
CA ILE A 225 7.82 -8.96 9.59
C ILE A 225 7.62 -10.39 9.12
N PHE A 226 8.32 -10.77 8.05
CA PHE A 226 8.52 -12.16 7.67
C PHE A 226 9.85 -12.62 8.21
N ASP A 227 9.82 -13.52 9.20
CA ASP A 227 10.97 -14.05 9.88
C ASP A 227 11.40 -15.39 9.26
N ILE A 228 12.69 -15.59 9.04
CA ILE A 228 13.25 -16.83 8.49
C ILE A 228 13.49 -17.80 9.64
N ASP A 229 12.77 -18.91 9.63
CA ASP A 229 12.77 -19.87 10.74
C ASP A 229 13.96 -20.85 10.70
N ARG A 230 14.44 -21.20 9.49
CA ARG A 230 15.55 -22.14 9.27
C ARG A 230 16.16 -21.98 7.88
N GLU A 231 17.24 -22.70 7.64
CA GLU A 231 17.94 -22.70 6.35
C GLU A 231 17.02 -23.12 5.18
N PRO A 232 17.24 -22.55 3.98
CA PRO A 232 16.51 -22.94 2.78
C PRO A 232 16.79 -24.40 2.38
N GLU A 233 15.82 -25.02 1.73
CA GLU A 233 16.00 -26.31 1.04
C GLU A 233 16.57 -26.09 -0.35
N TYR A 234 17.48 -26.97 -0.77
CA TYR A 234 18.15 -26.91 -2.07
C TYR A 234 17.87 -28.18 -2.88
N ASP A 235 17.82 -28.05 -4.20
CA ASP A 235 17.82 -29.21 -5.11
C ASP A 235 19.24 -29.75 -5.33
N ALA A 236 19.37 -30.85 -6.09
CA ALA A 236 20.64 -31.46 -6.42
C ALA A 236 21.62 -30.57 -7.19
N ASN A 237 21.12 -29.48 -7.80
CA ASN A 237 21.89 -28.51 -8.56
C ASN A 237 22.25 -27.27 -7.73
N GLY A 238 21.87 -27.21 -6.44
CA GLY A 238 22.11 -26.09 -5.55
C GLY A 238 21.13 -24.92 -5.71
N ASN A 239 20.01 -25.10 -6.39
CA ASN A 239 18.96 -24.07 -6.47
C ASN A 239 18.07 -24.12 -5.23
N VAL A 240 17.66 -22.95 -4.74
CA VAL A 240 16.71 -22.84 -3.63
C VAL A 240 15.34 -23.31 -4.09
N VAL A 241 14.81 -24.36 -3.47
CA VAL A 241 13.48 -24.91 -3.76
C VAL A 241 12.44 -24.51 -2.73
N LYS A 242 12.87 -24.15 -1.51
CA LYS A 242 11.95 -23.68 -0.47
C LYS A 242 12.66 -22.79 0.55
N ILE A 243 12.01 -21.67 0.85
CA ILE A 243 12.39 -20.78 1.94
C ILE A 243 11.39 -20.95 3.07
N HIS A 244 11.91 -21.25 4.27
CA HIS A 244 11.13 -21.43 5.48
C HIS A 244 11.08 -20.12 6.25
N GLY A 245 9.88 -19.74 6.63
CA GLY A 245 9.67 -18.55 7.44
C GLY A 245 8.19 -18.34 7.72
N THR A 246 7.94 -17.54 8.73
CA THR A 246 6.60 -17.21 9.22
C THR A 246 6.45 -15.70 9.37
N HIS A 247 5.22 -15.23 9.27
CA HIS A 247 4.95 -13.85 9.65
C HIS A 247 4.83 -13.76 11.16
N ARG A 248 5.35 -12.66 11.72
CA ARG A 248 5.25 -12.33 13.14
C ARG A 248 4.79 -10.89 13.28
N ARG A 249 3.95 -10.65 14.27
CA ARG A 249 3.64 -9.31 14.71
C ARG A 249 4.73 -8.86 15.70
N VAL A 250 5.39 -7.74 15.40
CA VAL A 250 6.52 -7.23 16.18
C VAL A 250 6.29 -5.86 16.80
N GLY A 251 5.19 -5.21 16.41
CA GLY A 251 4.83 -3.88 16.93
C GLY A 251 3.35 -3.72 17.21
N LYS A 252 3.03 -2.64 17.89
CA LYS A 252 1.67 -2.12 18.09
C LYS A 252 1.51 -0.79 17.36
N ILE A 253 0.29 -0.47 16.98
CA ILE A 253 0.00 0.82 16.33
C ILE A 253 0.14 1.99 17.30
N SER A 254 0.58 3.13 16.78
CA SER A 254 0.75 4.35 17.54
C SER A 254 -0.57 5.04 17.90
N SER A 255 -0.51 5.97 18.85
CA SER A 255 -1.64 6.86 19.17
C SER A 255 -2.09 7.69 17.96
N ARG A 256 -1.19 8.02 17.05
CA ARG A 256 -1.49 8.71 15.78
C ARG A 256 -2.44 7.88 14.92
N LEU A 257 -2.12 6.61 14.69
CA LEU A 257 -2.94 5.72 13.86
C LEU A 257 -4.27 5.38 14.54
N ILE A 258 -4.26 5.16 15.87
CA ILE A 258 -5.48 4.99 16.66
C ILE A 258 -6.41 6.20 16.49
N ARG A 259 -5.87 7.41 16.63
CA ARG A 259 -6.64 8.65 16.48
C ARG A 259 -7.22 8.78 15.08
N LYS A 260 -6.45 8.41 14.05
CA LYS A 260 -6.93 8.40 12.65
C LYS A 260 -8.12 7.46 12.48
N PHE A 261 -8.04 6.21 12.96
CA PHE A 261 -9.15 5.27 12.91
C PHE A 261 -10.40 5.78 13.66
N GLN A 262 -10.22 6.40 14.82
CA GLN A 262 -11.33 6.98 15.58
C GLN A 262 -12.05 8.10 14.82
N LEU A 263 -11.29 8.99 14.16
CA LEU A 263 -11.84 10.10 13.38
C LEU A 263 -12.60 9.63 12.14
N GLU A 264 -12.18 8.53 11.54
CA GLU A 264 -12.87 7.89 10.40
C GLU A 264 -13.99 6.93 10.83
N GLY A 265 -14.29 6.85 12.12
CA GLY A 265 -15.39 6.01 12.64
C GLY A 265 -15.12 4.51 12.60
N VAL A 266 -13.86 4.08 12.51
CA VAL A 266 -13.49 2.67 12.55
C VAL A 266 -13.72 2.12 13.97
N ALA A 267 -14.54 1.09 14.10
CA ALA A 267 -14.83 0.48 15.40
C ALA A 267 -13.56 -0.12 16.04
N LYS A 268 -13.39 0.10 17.36
CA LYS A 268 -12.20 -0.36 18.09
C LYS A 268 -12.00 -1.88 18.00
N SER A 269 -13.08 -2.66 18.00
CA SER A 269 -13.04 -4.12 17.89
C SER A 269 -12.34 -4.62 16.60
N ARG A 270 -12.26 -3.77 15.55
CA ARG A 270 -11.63 -4.11 14.28
C ARG A 270 -10.10 -4.01 14.31
N TYR A 271 -9.55 -3.23 15.25
CA TYR A 271 -8.10 -3.01 15.39
C TYR A 271 -7.56 -3.26 16.80
N ASP A 272 -8.37 -3.81 17.72
CA ASP A 272 -7.99 -4.07 19.11
C ASP A 272 -6.79 -5.03 19.23
N PHE A 273 -6.67 -5.98 18.31
CA PHE A 273 -5.52 -6.89 18.22
C PHE A 273 -4.18 -6.16 17.98
N LEU A 274 -4.21 -4.94 17.40
CA LEU A 274 -3.03 -4.12 17.14
C LEU A 274 -2.65 -3.22 18.33
N LEU A 275 -3.49 -3.14 19.36
CA LEU A 275 -3.24 -2.30 20.55
C LEU A 275 -2.40 -3.01 21.61
N LYS A 276 -2.41 -4.34 21.60
CA LYS A 276 -1.66 -5.16 22.55
C LYS A 276 -0.18 -5.20 22.18
N GLU A 277 0.68 -5.31 23.19
CA GLU A 277 2.08 -5.64 22.94
C GLU A 277 2.16 -6.96 22.17
N PRO A 278 3.03 -7.05 21.15
CA PRO A 278 3.20 -8.30 20.43
C PRO A 278 3.84 -9.37 21.33
N ASP A 279 3.32 -10.58 21.27
CA ASP A 279 4.04 -11.74 21.76
C ASP A 279 5.02 -12.16 20.67
N GLN A 280 6.32 -11.98 20.92
CA GLN A 280 7.39 -12.29 19.96
C GLN A 280 7.51 -13.79 19.64
N THR A 281 6.89 -14.65 20.45
CA THR A 281 6.84 -16.10 20.23
C THR A 281 5.63 -16.52 19.40
N GLU A 282 4.61 -15.65 19.27
CA GLU A 282 3.39 -15.93 18.53
C GLU A 282 3.63 -15.89 17.03
N VAL A 283 3.32 -16.99 16.36
CA VAL A 283 3.35 -17.10 14.90
C VAL A 283 1.98 -16.72 14.36
N GLU A 284 1.97 -15.88 13.34
CA GLU A 284 0.74 -15.45 12.67
C GLU A 284 0.05 -16.63 11.94
N THR A 285 -1.27 -16.57 11.85
CA THR A 285 -2.11 -17.60 11.23
C THR A 285 -2.42 -17.31 9.77
N TYR A 286 -2.82 -18.35 9.04
CA TYR A 286 -3.13 -18.30 7.61
C TYR A 286 -4.44 -19.07 7.32
N THR A 287 -5.48 -18.79 8.08
CA THR A 287 -6.76 -19.48 7.95
C THR A 287 -7.57 -19.03 6.75
N GLY A 288 -7.21 -17.88 6.18
CA GLY A 288 -7.93 -17.28 5.08
C GLY A 288 -9.34 -16.84 5.49
N LEU A 289 -9.46 -16.29 6.70
CA LEU A 289 -10.70 -15.70 7.20
C LEU A 289 -11.41 -14.94 6.08
N ASN A 290 -12.72 -15.07 6.02
CA ASN A 290 -13.54 -14.32 5.06
C ASN A 290 -13.51 -12.83 5.43
N ILE A 291 -12.41 -12.17 5.03
CA ILE A 291 -12.23 -10.75 5.21
C ILE A 291 -13.11 -10.08 4.18
N ASP A 292 -14.27 -9.64 4.59
CA ASP A 292 -15.17 -8.88 3.75
C ASP A 292 -14.60 -7.49 3.41
N ARG A 293 -15.35 -6.73 2.62
CA ARG A 293 -14.95 -5.39 2.16
C ARG A 293 -14.69 -4.38 3.27
N TYR A 294 -15.05 -4.71 4.50
CA TYR A 294 -14.89 -3.84 5.67
C TYR A 294 -13.95 -4.44 6.72
N GLY A 295 -13.29 -5.57 6.43
CA GLY A 295 -12.52 -6.33 7.41
C GLY A 295 -13.40 -6.89 8.54
N MET A 296 -14.68 -7.14 8.26
CA MET A 296 -15.64 -7.82 9.14
C MET A 296 -15.78 -9.28 8.70
N GLU A 297 -15.95 -10.17 9.67
CA GLU A 297 -16.44 -11.52 9.45
C GLU A 297 -17.94 -11.49 9.16
#